data_d6281935de0737147daf069755962479
#
_entry.id   d6281935de0737147daf069755962479
#
_cell.length_a   1.000
_cell.length_b   1.000
_cell.length_c   1.000
_cell.angle_alpha   90.00
_cell.angle_beta   90.00
_cell.angle_gamma   90.00
#
_symmetry.space_group_name_H-M   'P 1'
#
loop_
_entity.id
_entity.type
_entity.pdbx_description
1 polymer ?
#
loop_
_entity_poly.entity_id
_entity_poly.type
_entity_poly.pdbx_seq_one_letter_code
_entity_poly.pdbx_strand_id
1 'polypeptide(L)'
;MSDATLDRLVSELYDHLAATATRPVREDASRWLGEAEAVAGDLATGPLPDESVVRTRLGHIEQLLANVDATEDESADDHVAAARETLEQALALLENGS
;
A
#
# COMPACT_ATOMS: atom_id res chain seq x y z
N MET A 1 5.81 -13.85 15.48
CA MET A 1 5.77 -12.51 14.90
C MET A 1 4.57 -11.74 15.40
N SER A 2 4.75 -10.47 15.63
CA SER A 2 3.72 -9.65 16.28
C SER A 2 2.75 -9.07 15.26
N ASP A 3 1.45 -9.22 15.50
CA ASP A 3 0.41 -8.58 14.67
C ASP A 3 0.56 -7.06 14.67
N ALA A 4 1.13 -6.50 15.76
CA ALA A 4 1.38 -5.06 15.84
C ALA A 4 2.36 -4.57 14.77
N THR A 5 3.34 -5.41 14.39
CA THR A 5 4.27 -5.06 13.31
C THR A 5 3.55 -5.00 11.97
N LEU A 6 2.69 -5.97 11.70
CA LEU A 6 1.91 -5.98 10.45
C LEU A 6 0.93 -4.82 10.43
N ASP A 7 0.24 -4.54 11.55
CA ASP A 7 -0.65 -3.39 11.67
C ASP A 7 0.08 -2.09 11.35
N ARG A 8 1.28 -1.93 11.88
CA ARG A 8 2.07 -0.73 11.64
C ARG A 8 2.44 -0.60 10.17
N LEU A 9 2.87 -1.69 9.53
CA LEU A 9 3.23 -1.66 8.12
C LEU A 9 2.03 -1.34 7.23
N VAL A 10 0.87 -1.91 7.54
CA VAL A 10 -0.36 -1.62 6.81
C VAL A 10 -0.74 -0.15 6.95
N SER A 11 -0.63 0.40 8.16
CA SER A 11 -0.92 1.82 8.39
C SER A 11 0.05 2.72 7.67
N GLU A 12 1.35 2.39 7.66
CA GLU A 12 2.35 3.15 6.92
C GLU A 12 2.09 3.11 5.42
N LEU A 13 1.73 1.92 4.91
CA LEU A 13 1.38 1.76 3.50
C LEU A 13 0.21 2.67 3.13
N TYR A 14 -0.84 2.66 3.93
CA TYR A 14 -1.99 3.53 3.72
C TYR A 14 -1.59 5.00 3.75
N ASP A 15 -0.78 5.41 4.73
CA ASP A 15 -0.35 6.81 4.86
C ASP A 15 0.43 7.28 3.63
N HIS A 16 1.31 6.43 3.10
CA HIS A 16 2.06 6.79 1.88
C HIS A 16 1.13 6.93 0.68
N LEU A 17 0.16 6.03 0.54
CA LEU A 17 -0.79 6.11 -0.57
C LEU A 17 -1.74 7.29 -0.43
N ALA A 18 -2.22 7.55 0.78
CA ALA A 18 -3.09 8.69 1.05
C ALA A 18 -2.40 10.01 0.76
N ALA A 19 -1.09 10.10 1.01
CA ALA A 19 -0.32 11.30 0.73
C ALA A 19 -0.29 11.64 -0.76
N THR A 20 -0.40 10.64 -1.65
CA THR A 20 -0.41 10.89 -3.09
C THR A 20 -1.72 11.54 -3.55
N ALA A 21 -2.81 11.34 -2.80
CA ALA A 21 -4.13 11.87 -3.18
C ALA A 21 -4.19 13.39 -3.17
N THR A 22 -3.28 14.04 -2.44
CA THR A 22 -3.23 15.52 -2.36
C THR A 22 -2.22 16.11 -3.34
N ARG A 23 -1.57 15.28 -4.17
CA ARG A 23 -0.55 15.73 -5.11
C ARG A 23 -1.11 15.79 -6.53
N PRO A 24 -0.60 16.72 -7.36
CA PRO A 24 -1.06 16.84 -8.74
C PRO A 24 -0.40 15.79 -9.64
N VAL A 25 -0.90 14.56 -9.56
CA VAL A 25 -0.37 13.44 -10.32
C VAL A 25 -1.15 13.25 -11.62
N ARG A 26 -0.57 12.48 -12.56
CA ARG A 26 -1.24 12.14 -13.81
C ARG A 26 -2.57 11.44 -13.51
N GLU A 27 -3.55 11.63 -14.40
CA GLU A 27 -4.88 11.08 -14.22
C GLU A 27 -4.89 9.55 -14.10
N ASP A 28 -4.12 8.88 -14.96
CA ASP A 28 -4.04 7.42 -14.93
C ASP A 28 -3.37 6.92 -13.65
N ALA A 29 -2.30 7.60 -13.22
CA ALA A 29 -1.64 7.27 -11.96
C ALA A 29 -2.59 7.50 -10.78
N SER A 30 -3.34 8.60 -10.80
CA SER A 30 -4.30 8.93 -9.75
C SER A 30 -5.34 7.83 -9.58
N ARG A 31 -5.81 7.25 -10.68
CA ARG A 31 -6.81 6.17 -10.62
C ARG A 31 -6.25 4.94 -9.93
N TRP A 32 -5.05 4.48 -10.34
CA TRP A 32 -4.43 3.30 -9.73
C TRP A 32 -4.09 3.53 -8.27
N LEU A 33 -3.57 4.72 -7.95
CA LEU A 33 -3.22 5.09 -6.58
C LEU A 33 -4.46 5.20 -5.71
N GLY A 34 -5.55 5.74 -6.24
CA GLY A 34 -6.81 5.85 -5.51
C GLY A 34 -7.39 4.49 -5.15
N GLU A 35 -7.32 3.53 -6.08
CA GLU A 35 -7.77 2.17 -5.81
C GLU A 35 -6.87 1.47 -4.79
N ALA A 36 -5.56 1.65 -4.90
CA ALA A 36 -4.62 1.08 -3.94
C ALA A 36 -4.85 1.66 -2.54
N GLU A 37 -5.08 2.96 -2.46
CA GLU A 37 -5.39 3.63 -1.20
C GLU A 37 -6.66 3.06 -0.57
N ALA A 38 -7.70 2.83 -1.37
CA ALA A 38 -8.96 2.29 -0.87
C ALA A 38 -8.76 0.90 -0.27
N VAL A 39 -8.01 0.03 -0.95
CA VAL A 39 -7.73 -1.32 -0.46
C VAL A 39 -6.91 -1.26 0.83
N ALA A 40 -5.87 -0.41 0.86
CA ALA A 40 -5.05 -0.24 2.05
C ALA A 40 -5.85 0.34 3.21
N GLY A 41 -6.77 1.26 2.92
CA GLY A 41 -7.64 1.86 3.93
C GLY A 41 -8.55 0.83 4.59
N ASP A 42 -9.08 -0.09 3.81
CA ASP A 42 -9.90 -1.17 4.35
C ASP A 42 -9.10 -2.05 5.32
N LEU A 43 -7.83 -2.31 5.02
CA LEU A 43 -6.97 -3.07 5.92
C LEU A 43 -6.56 -2.27 7.15
N ALA A 44 -6.35 -0.96 6.99
CA ALA A 44 -5.87 -0.10 8.08
C ALA A 44 -6.97 0.29 9.06
N THR A 45 -8.23 0.09 8.69
CA THR A 45 -9.38 0.46 9.53
C THR A 45 -9.84 -0.75 10.33
N GLY A 46 -9.67 -0.70 11.64
CA GLY A 46 -10.08 -1.78 12.53
C GLY A 46 -9.06 -2.93 12.58
N PRO A 47 -9.42 -4.06 13.22
CA PRO A 47 -8.51 -5.19 13.34
C PRO A 47 -8.26 -5.86 11.98
N LEU A 48 -7.05 -6.37 11.81
CA LEU A 48 -6.68 -7.06 10.57
C LEU A 48 -7.47 -8.37 10.44
N PRO A 49 -7.91 -8.71 9.21
CA PRO A 49 -8.53 -10.00 8.96
C PRO A 49 -7.49 -11.13 8.98
N ASP A 50 -7.89 -12.34 8.63
CA ASP A 50 -6.99 -13.49 8.56
C ASP A 50 -5.81 -13.19 7.62
N GLU A 51 -4.67 -13.82 7.89
CA GLU A 51 -3.46 -13.63 7.08
C GLU A 51 -3.70 -13.90 5.60
N SER A 52 -4.52 -14.89 5.26
CA SER A 52 -4.81 -15.20 3.86
C SER A 52 -5.52 -14.03 3.17
N VAL A 53 -6.43 -13.36 3.88
CA VAL A 53 -7.13 -12.19 3.36
C VAL A 53 -6.17 -11.01 3.22
N VAL A 54 -5.33 -10.78 4.24
CA VAL A 54 -4.33 -9.71 4.20
C VAL A 54 -3.40 -9.93 3.01
N ARG A 55 -2.91 -11.14 2.82
CA ARG A 55 -2.01 -11.48 1.72
C ARG A 55 -2.68 -11.21 0.37
N THR A 56 -3.94 -11.59 0.21
CA THR A 56 -4.68 -11.35 -1.03
C THR A 56 -4.83 -9.85 -1.30
N ARG A 57 -5.16 -9.07 -0.28
CA ARG A 57 -5.33 -7.62 -0.42
C ARG A 57 -4.01 -6.93 -0.74
N LEU A 58 -2.92 -7.32 -0.07
CA LEU A 58 -1.61 -6.76 -0.35
C LEU A 58 -1.16 -7.11 -1.77
N GLY A 59 -1.44 -8.33 -2.23
CA GLY A 59 -1.17 -8.72 -3.61
C GLY A 59 -1.94 -7.87 -4.61
N HIS A 60 -3.17 -7.51 -4.30
CA HIS A 60 -3.97 -6.61 -5.13
C HIS A 60 -3.35 -5.22 -5.21
N ILE A 61 -2.90 -4.70 -4.06
CA ILE A 61 -2.22 -3.40 -4.02
C ILE A 61 -0.94 -3.46 -4.86
N GLU A 62 -0.18 -4.54 -4.77
CA GLU A 62 1.02 -4.73 -5.56
C GLU A 62 0.72 -4.64 -7.07
N GLN A 63 -0.34 -5.30 -7.51
CA GLN A 63 -0.75 -5.26 -8.91
C GLN A 63 -1.18 -3.85 -9.34
N LEU A 64 -1.91 -3.14 -8.48
CA LEU A 64 -2.33 -1.77 -8.77
C LEU A 64 -1.12 -0.84 -8.91
N LEU A 65 -0.16 -0.96 -7.99
CA LEU A 65 1.05 -0.14 -8.02
C LEU A 65 1.94 -0.47 -9.22
N ALA A 66 1.89 -1.71 -9.70
CA ALA A 66 2.65 -2.12 -10.89
C ALA A 66 2.20 -1.36 -12.15
N ASN A 67 0.99 -0.81 -12.15
CA ASN A 67 0.48 0.00 -13.26
C ASN A 67 0.88 1.48 -13.16
N VAL A 68 1.51 1.86 -12.06
CA VAL A 68 1.95 3.25 -11.86
C VAL A 68 3.41 3.36 -12.30
N ASP A 69 3.66 4.06 -13.41
CA ASP A 69 5.04 4.30 -13.87
C ASP A 69 5.60 5.54 -13.16
N ALA A 70 5.26 6.71 -13.65
CA ALA A 70 5.67 7.98 -13.04
C ALA A 70 4.43 8.84 -12.86
N THR A 71 4.38 9.57 -11.76
CA THR A 71 3.23 10.41 -11.44
C THR A 71 3.34 11.82 -12.00
N GLU A 72 4.53 12.21 -12.49
CA GLU A 72 4.88 13.56 -12.92
C GLU A 72 4.91 14.55 -11.73
N ASP A 73 4.96 14.02 -10.51
CA ASP A 73 5.15 14.79 -9.30
C ASP A 73 6.20 14.08 -8.45
N GLU A 74 7.32 14.73 -8.20
CA GLU A 74 8.46 14.12 -7.51
C GLU A 74 8.10 13.63 -6.10
N SER A 75 7.31 14.44 -5.38
CA SER A 75 6.88 14.06 -4.04
C SER A 75 5.97 12.82 -4.06
N ALA A 76 5.06 12.76 -5.03
CA ALA A 76 4.20 11.58 -5.18
C ALA A 76 5.02 10.36 -5.57
N ASP A 77 6.02 10.50 -6.43
CA ASP A 77 6.90 9.40 -6.80
C ASP A 77 7.65 8.86 -5.58
N ASP A 78 8.09 9.74 -4.69
CA ASP A 78 8.75 9.34 -3.44
C ASP A 78 7.80 8.55 -2.54
N HIS A 79 6.55 9.00 -2.44
CA HIS A 79 5.54 8.29 -1.66
C HIS A 79 5.21 6.92 -2.26
N VAL A 80 5.15 6.82 -3.58
CA VAL A 80 4.92 5.54 -4.26
C VAL A 80 6.07 4.58 -3.99
N ALA A 81 7.31 5.06 -4.07
CA ALA A 81 8.49 4.24 -3.79
C ALA A 81 8.47 3.73 -2.35
N ALA A 82 8.14 4.61 -1.41
CA ALA A 82 8.03 4.24 0.01
C ALA A 82 6.91 3.23 0.23
N ALA A 83 5.77 3.40 -0.46
CA ALA A 83 4.66 2.46 -0.36
C ALA A 83 5.07 1.08 -0.87
N ARG A 84 5.78 1.01 -1.99
CA ARG A 84 6.27 -0.26 -2.53
C ARG A 84 7.21 -0.97 -1.56
N GLU A 85 8.10 -0.21 -0.94
CA GLU A 85 9.04 -0.76 0.04
C GLU A 85 8.31 -1.30 1.27
N THR A 86 7.35 -0.55 1.80
CA THR A 86 6.54 -0.96 2.94
C THR A 86 5.72 -2.21 2.59
N LEU A 87 5.17 -2.25 1.38
CA LEU A 87 4.41 -3.40 0.90
C LEU A 87 5.27 -4.66 0.84
N GLU A 88 6.49 -4.54 0.33
CA GLU A 88 7.42 -5.66 0.27
C GLU A 88 7.75 -6.18 1.67
N GLN A 89 7.95 -5.26 2.62
CA GLN A 89 8.21 -5.65 4.01
C GLN A 89 7.03 -6.41 4.60
N ALA A 90 5.81 -5.95 4.33
CA ALA A 90 4.61 -6.60 4.85
C ALA A 90 4.43 -8.00 4.24
N LEU A 91 4.66 -8.15 2.94
CA LEU A 91 4.57 -9.45 2.27
C LEU A 91 5.64 -10.41 2.77
N ALA A 92 6.87 -9.92 2.96
CA ALA A 92 7.95 -10.73 3.51
C ALA A 92 7.63 -11.20 4.91
N LEU A 93 7.01 -10.34 5.71
CA LEU A 93 6.59 -10.66 7.07
C LEU A 93 5.60 -11.82 7.07
N LEU A 94 4.62 -11.78 6.18
CA LEU A 94 3.61 -12.84 6.06
C LEU A 94 4.21 -14.16 5.60
N GLU A 95 5.18 -14.12 4.69
CA GLU A 95 5.84 -15.32 4.22
C GLU A 95 6.70 -15.96 5.29
N ASN A 96 7.42 -15.16 6.06
CA ASN A 96 8.35 -15.64 7.07
C ASN A 96 7.69 -15.96 8.39
N GLY A 97 6.50 -15.45 8.63
CA GLY A 97 5.80 -15.61 9.90
C GLY A 97 4.86 -16.81 9.98
N SER A 98 4.67 -17.50 8.89
CA SER A 98 3.74 -18.65 8.86
C SER A 98 4.35 -19.95 9.29
#